data_0dec8140628f38bdcc24fa4a6398be73
#
_entry.id   0dec8140628f38bdcc24fa4a6398be73
#
_cell.length_a   1.000
_cell.length_b   1.000
_cell.length_c   1.000
_cell.angle_alpha   90.00
_cell.angle_beta   90.00
_cell.angle_gamma   90.00
#
_symmetry.space_group_name_H-M   'P 1'
#
loop_
_entity.id
_entity.type
_entity.pdbx_description
1 polymer ?
#
loop_
_entity_poly.entity_id
_entity_poly.type
_entity_poly.pdbx_seq_one_letter_code
_entity_poly.pdbx_strand_id
1 'polypeptide(L)'
;MAPATSTCDTEVLIVGAGPTGLVLALWLARLGIRFRIIDKAAAAGTTSRAMAVQARTLEFYAQLGIADQVVAQGRWAKAANLWSSGHHRARFEFGAIGAGLSPFPYALIYPQDEHERFLIECLAAHGIAVERSCQLTSIERTADCVRAEILHADGSKEFLTAAYLAGCDGARSAVREQLGIGFPGGTYDHLFYVADVEAEGSILNNELNVTFDADDFLVIFPLKGNNRARFIGTVRDDPNRTTDLSWDDVSKKIIRDLRTAVTNVNWFSTYRVHHRVADHFRSGRAFLLGDAAHIHSPVGGQGMNTGIGDAVNLAWKLASVLRGANPALLDSYEPERIAFARRLVATTDRAFTQITSSSALARIVRLDLAPFFAPLLFSSETARRLLFRTVSQTSITYRRSSLSHGIAGHVWGGDRLPWVPTTGGDPDNFAPLRSLDWQVHVYGTPKPALQSLCDQRGLPLHVFDYKPATRRAGLKHNAAYLIRPDGYIAVAEPYGDAAKIASYLDTRGLTPRHIAAAA
;
A
#
# COMPACT_ATOMS: atom_id res chain seq x y z
N MET A 1 12.40 -12.45 -33.16
CA MET A 1 13.21 -13.32 -32.28
C MET A 1 12.29 -13.85 -31.20
N ALA A 2 12.18 -15.18 -31.06
CA ALA A 2 11.47 -15.77 -29.93
C ALA A 2 12.13 -15.32 -28.63
N PRO A 3 11.36 -15.02 -27.55
CA PRO A 3 11.95 -14.70 -26.27
C PRO A 3 12.83 -15.87 -25.84
N ALA A 4 14.06 -15.58 -25.43
CA ALA A 4 14.94 -16.59 -24.86
C ALA A 4 14.20 -17.21 -23.68
N THR A 5 13.89 -18.50 -23.76
CA THR A 5 13.33 -19.25 -22.64
C THR A 5 14.31 -19.15 -21.49
N SER A 6 13.88 -18.49 -20.41
CA SER A 6 14.65 -18.43 -19.17
C SER A 6 15.04 -19.85 -18.77
N THR A 7 16.33 -20.12 -18.65
CA THR A 7 16.87 -21.41 -18.17
C THR A 7 16.63 -21.62 -16.67
N CYS A 8 15.95 -20.67 -16.00
CA CYS A 8 15.65 -20.73 -14.57
C CYS A 8 14.38 -21.56 -14.31
N ASP A 9 14.34 -22.22 -13.15
CA ASP A 9 13.20 -23.06 -12.72
C ASP A 9 11.91 -22.25 -12.61
N THR A 10 12.00 -20.99 -12.18
CA THR A 10 10.90 -20.04 -12.15
C THR A 10 11.32 -18.64 -12.62
N GLU A 11 10.34 -17.81 -13.03
CA GLU A 11 10.64 -16.44 -13.43
C GLU A 11 10.81 -15.51 -12.20
N VAL A 12 9.98 -15.71 -11.18
CA VAL A 12 10.07 -14.91 -9.94
C VAL A 12 9.95 -15.81 -8.71
N LEU A 13 10.88 -15.66 -7.76
CA LEU A 13 10.74 -16.23 -6.42
C LEU A 13 10.30 -15.11 -5.46
N ILE A 14 9.13 -15.29 -4.83
CA ILE A 14 8.61 -14.40 -3.80
C ILE A 14 8.89 -15.04 -2.44
N VAL A 15 9.61 -14.33 -1.58
CA VAL A 15 9.94 -14.78 -0.22
C VAL A 15 9.13 -13.98 0.78
N GLY A 16 8.18 -14.62 1.45
CA GLY A 16 7.24 -14.03 2.39
C GLY A 16 5.83 -13.89 1.81
N ALA A 17 4.84 -14.44 2.51
CA ALA A 17 3.43 -14.44 2.15
C ALA A 17 2.58 -13.57 3.10
N GLY A 18 3.11 -12.42 3.51
CA GLY A 18 2.32 -11.32 4.06
C GLY A 18 1.60 -10.52 2.95
N PRO A 19 0.86 -9.43 3.28
CA PRO A 19 0.05 -8.69 2.31
C PRO A 19 0.83 -8.22 1.09
N THR A 20 2.10 -7.81 1.26
CA THR A 20 2.98 -7.37 0.17
C THR A 20 3.26 -8.49 -0.82
N GLY A 21 3.69 -9.66 -0.33
CA GLY A 21 4.00 -10.82 -1.18
C GLY A 21 2.76 -11.40 -1.85
N LEU A 22 1.64 -11.47 -1.13
CA LEU A 22 0.36 -11.95 -1.66
C LEU A 22 -0.16 -11.05 -2.79
N VAL A 23 -0.06 -9.72 -2.64
CA VAL A 23 -0.46 -8.79 -3.70
C VAL A 23 0.49 -8.84 -4.89
N LEU A 24 1.81 -8.98 -4.66
CA LEU A 24 2.76 -9.21 -5.75
C LEU A 24 2.40 -10.48 -6.52
N ALA A 25 2.10 -11.58 -5.82
CA ALA A 25 1.70 -12.85 -6.43
C ALA A 25 0.41 -12.71 -7.26
N LEU A 26 -0.62 -12.03 -6.74
CA LEU A 26 -1.87 -11.78 -7.46
C LEU A 26 -1.65 -10.96 -8.75
N TRP A 27 -0.82 -9.92 -8.68
CA TRP A 27 -0.48 -9.13 -9.85
C TRP A 27 0.29 -9.95 -10.88
N LEU A 28 1.31 -10.73 -10.46
CA LEU A 28 2.07 -11.60 -11.37
C LEU A 28 1.19 -12.68 -12.00
N ALA A 29 0.27 -13.29 -11.23
CA ALA A 29 -0.71 -14.25 -11.73
C ALA A 29 -1.58 -13.62 -12.85
N ARG A 30 -2.17 -12.45 -12.56
CA ARG A 30 -2.97 -11.69 -13.53
C ARG A 30 -2.16 -11.27 -14.76
N LEU A 31 -0.87 -11.02 -14.56
CA LEU A 31 0.05 -10.71 -15.64
C LEU A 31 0.58 -11.97 -16.37
N GLY A 32 0.26 -13.21 -15.94
CA GLY A 32 0.66 -14.46 -16.56
C GLY A 32 2.16 -14.75 -16.44
N ILE A 33 2.79 -14.29 -15.37
CA ILE A 33 4.19 -14.57 -15.03
C ILE A 33 4.24 -15.78 -14.12
N ARG A 34 5.15 -16.71 -14.39
CA ARG A 34 5.39 -17.90 -13.54
C ARG A 34 6.18 -17.48 -12.30
N PHE A 35 5.70 -17.86 -11.13
CA PHE A 35 6.38 -17.57 -9.88
C PHE A 35 6.16 -18.68 -8.86
N ARG A 36 7.01 -18.69 -7.84
CA ARG A 36 6.78 -19.43 -6.59
C ARG A 36 6.69 -18.42 -5.45
N ILE A 37 5.85 -18.69 -4.48
CA ILE A 37 5.72 -17.91 -3.26
C ILE A 37 5.91 -18.82 -2.05
N ILE A 38 6.96 -18.55 -1.28
CA ILE A 38 7.35 -19.34 -0.11
C ILE A 38 7.19 -18.52 1.17
N ASP A 39 6.88 -19.19 2.27
CA ASP A 39 6.86 -18.57 3.59
C ASP A 39 7.39 -19.54 4.65
N LYS A 40 8.22 -19.04 5.56
CA LYS A 40 8.76 -19.85 6.67
C LYS A 40 7.73 -20.26 7.71
N ALA A 41 6.61 -19.52 7.82
CA ALA A 41 5.53 -19.85 8.74
C ALA A 41 4.72 -21.05 8.23
N ALA A 42 4.28 -21.91 9.13
CA ALA A 42 3.46 -23.08 8.81
C ALA A 42 2.03 -22.70 8.36
N ALA A 43 1.55 -21.52 8.75
CA ALA A 43 0.22 -21.01 8.40
C ALA A 43 0.24 -19.48 8.27
N ALA A 44 -0.85 -18.92 7.75
CA ALA A 44 -1.08 -17.49 7.78
C ALA A 44 -1.15 -16.97 9.23
N GLY A 45 -0.77 -15.72 9.43
CA GLY A 45 -0.88 -15.09 10.73
C GLY A 45 -2.33 -15.05 11.23
N THR A 46 -2.54 -15.40 12.49
CA THR A 46 -3.85 -15.33 13.15
C THR A 46 -4.05 -14.02 13.90
N THR A 47 -3.01 -13.19 13.95
CA THR A 47 -2.98 -11.93 14.69
C THR A 47 -2.29 -10.86 13.85
N SER A 48 -2.78 -9.65 13.93
CA SER A 48 -2.25 -8.58 13.08
C SER A 48 -2.25 -7.22 13.75
N ARG A 49 -1.34 -6.36 13.30
CA ARG A 49 -1.21 -4.98 13.79
C ARG A 49 -1.86 -3.96 12.85
N ALA A 50 -1.91 -4.24 11.55
CA ALA A 50 -2.49 -3.34 10.58
C ALA A 50 -4.02 -3.50 10.51
N MET A 51 -4.71 -2.38 10.34
CA MET A 51 -6.17 -2.30 10.37
C MET A 51 -6.75 -1.52 9.19
N ALA A 52 -5.97 -0.65 8.57
CA ALA A 52 -6.50 0.28 7.57
C ALA A 52 -6.10 -0.12 6.17
N VAL A 53 -7.08 -0.25 5.28
CA VAL A 53 -6.89 -0.33 3.84
C VAL A 53 -7.23 1.03 3.24
N GLN A 54 -6.24 1.68 2.66
CA GLN A 54 -6.36 3.04 2.15
C GLN A 54 -6.95 3.07 0.73
N ALA A 55 -7.50 4.23 0.32
CA ALA A 55 -8.13 4.38 -0.98
C ALA A 55 -7.23 3.94 -2.15
N ARG A 56 -5.93 4.26 -2.11
CA ARG A 56 -5.02 3.84 -3.18
C ARG A 56 -4.89 2.32 -3.29
N THR A 57 -4.88 1.62 -2.17
CA THR A 57 -4.88 0.14 -2.15
C THR A 57 -6.17 -0.42 -2.72
N LEU A 58 -7.32 0.18 -2.39
CA LEU A 58 -8.61 -0.22 -2.97
C LEU A 58 -8.67 0.02 -4.48
N GLU A 59 -8.03 1.07 -4.99
CA GLU A 59 -7.86 1.29 -6.44
C GLU A 59 -7.06 0.16 -7.10
N PHE A 60 -5.97 -0.30 -6.47
CA PHE A 60 -5.21 -1.46 -6.95
C PHE A 60 -6.04 -2.75 -6.92
N TYR A 61 -6.87 -2.90 -5.90
CA TYR A 61 -7.80 -4.04 -5.82
C TYR A 61 -8.93 -3.96 -6.84
N ALA A 62 -9.38 -2.76 -7.19
CA ALA A 62 -10.32 -2.58 -8.29
C ALA A 62 -9.71 -2.98 -9.65
N GLN A 63 -8.41 -2.74 -9.85
CA GLN A 63 -7.70 -3.22 -11.02
C GLN A 63 -7.63 -4.76 -11.07
N LEU A 64 -7.50 -5.43 -9.91
CA LEU A 64 -7.56 -6.89 -9.80
C LEU A 64 -8.99 -7.45 -9.85
N GLY A 65 -10.02 -6.61 -9.74
CA GLY A 65 -11.42 -7.05 -9.70
C GLY A 65 -11.91 -7.55 -8.33
N ILE A 66 -11.15 -7.30 -7.25
CA ILE A 66 -11.45 -7.80 -5.89
C ILE A 66 -11.88 -6.72 -4.89
N ALA A 67 -11.92 -5.44 -5.30
CA ALA A 67 -12.21 -4.33 -4.39
C ALA A 67 -13.56 -4.44 -3.70
N ASP A 68 -14.61 -4.81 -4.43
CA ASP A 68 -15.97 -4.91 -3.88
C ASP A 68 -16.05 -5.96 -2.76
N GLN A 69 -15.35 -7.08 -2.92
CA GLN A 69 -15.28 -8.15 -1.93
C GLN A 69 -14.53 -7.69 -0.67
N VAL A 70 -13.40 -6.97 -0.84
CA VAL A 70 -12.64 -6.37 0.27
C VAL A 70 -13.49 -5.35 1.02
N VAL A 71 -14.20 -4.48 0.32
CA VAL A 71 -15.08 -3.46 0.91
C VAL A 71 -16.24 -4.11 1.68
N ALA A 72 -16.82 -5.20 1.16
CA ALA A 72 -17.92 -5.93 1.83
C ALA A 72 -17.46 -6.64 3.13
N GLN A 73 -16.19 -7.04 3.19
CA GLN A 73 -15.61 -7.68 4.37
C GLN A 73 -15.13 -6.68 5.42
N GLY A 74 -14.71 -5.50 5.01
CA GLY A 74 -14.26 -4.45 5.90
C GLY A 74 -15.37 -3.56 6.43
N ARG A 75 -14.98 -2.54 7.18
CA ARG A 75 -15.86 -1.53 7.77
C ARG A 75 -15.38 -0.12 7.38
N TRP A 76 -16.27 0.72 6.89
CA TRP A 76 -15.91 2.12 6.58
C TRP A 76 -15.64 2.89 7.87
N ALA A 77 -14.52 3.55 7.96
CA ALA A 77 -14.29 4.59 8.97
C ALA A 77 -15.14 5.81 8.63
N LYS A 78 -16.34 5.88 9.22
CA LYS A 78 -17.29 6.98 8.96
C LYS A 78 -16.88 8.27 9.66
N ALA A 79 -16.42 8.15 10.89
CA ALA A 79 -15.99 9.26 11.71
C ALA A 79 -14.88 8.85 12.68
N ALA A 80 -14.17 9.84 13.21
CA ALA A 80 -13.30 9.70 14.37
C ALA A 80 -13.74 10.67 15.47
N ASN A 81 -13.69 10.19 16.69
CA ASN A 81 -13.91 10.98 17.90
C ASN A 81 -12.58 11.23 18.59
N LEU A 82 -12.36 12.46 18.99
CA LEU A 82 -11.21 12.88 19.77
C LEU A 82 -11.65 13.10 21.23
N TRP A 83 -10.92 12.45 22.13
CA TRP A 83 -11.14 12.55 23.57
C TRP A 83 -9.88 13.06 24.26
N SER A 84 -10.04 13.79 25.31
CA SER A 84 -8.95 14.28 26.15
C SER A 84 -9.38 14.19 27.62
N SER A 85 -8.62 13.44 28.42
CA SER A 85 -8.88 13.23 29.86
C SER A 85 -10.34 12.78 30.12
N GLY A 86 -10.85 11.82 29.33
CA GLY A 86 -12.21 11.28 29.44
C GLY A 86 -13.33 12.17 28.89
N HIS A 87 -13.01 13.37 28.39
CA HIS A 87 -14.00 14.29 27.81
C HIS A 87 -13.98 14.23 26.29
N HIS A 88 -15.16 14.09 25.67
CA HIS A 88 -15.31 14.22 24.23
C HIS A 88 -15.04 15.66 23.80
N ARG A 89 -14.08 15.85 22.89
CA ARG A 89 -13.61 17.16 22.43
C ARG A 89 -14.07 17.50 21.03
N ALA A 90 -14.05 16.52 20.12
CA ALA A 90 -14.41 16.73 18.73
C ALA A 90 -14.84 15.42 18.06
N ARG A 91 -15.69 15.53 17.04
CA ARG A 91 -16.04 14.45 16.12
C ARG A 91 -15.78 14.91 14.69
N PHE A 92 -15.07 14.09 13.93
CA PHE A 92 -14.69 14.38 12.55
C PHE A 92 -15.33 13.35 11.63
N GLU A 93 -16.15 13.80 10.68
CA GLU A 93 -16.75 12.92 9.69
C GLU A 93 -15.80 12.72 8.51
N PHE A 94 -15.47 11.48 8.21
CA PHE A 94 -14.62 11.11 7.08
C PHE A 94 -15.41 10.84 5.79
N GLY A 95 -16.71 10.68 5.86
CA GLY A 95 -17.53 10.14 4.80
C GLY A 95 -17.53 10.90 3.47
N ALA A 96 -17.04 12.15 3.43
CA ALA A 96 -16.98 12.95 2.21
C ALA A 96 -15.60 13.58 1.93
N ILE A 97 -14.59 13.26 2.75
CA ILE A 97 -13.27 13.90 2.64
C ILE A 97 -12.60 13.62 1.29
N GLY A 98 -12.80 12.43 0.73
CA GLY A 98 -12.25 12.00 -0.55
C GLY A 98 -13.18 12.17 -1.75
N ALA A 99 -14.33 12.81 -1.57
CA ALA A 99 -15.30 12.98 -2.64
C ALA A 99 -14.68 13.67 -3.88
N GLY A 100 -14.85 13.06 -5.05
CA GLY A 100 -14.27 13.53 -6.31
C GLY A 100 -12.76 13.33 -6.46
N LEU A 101 -12.09 12.63 -5.52
CA LEU A 101 -10.66 12.33 -5.57
C LEU A 101 -10.36 10.86 -5.88
N SER A 102 -11.26 9.97 -5.50
CA SER A 102 -11.15 8.52 -5.68
C SER A 102 -12.53 7.88 -5.72
N PRO A 103 -12.72 6.73 -6.40
CA PRO A 103 -13.93 5.93 -6.27
C PRO A 103 -14.12 5.38 -4.85
N PHE A 104 -13.06 5.38 -4.02
CA PHE A 104 -13.06 4.96 -2.62
C PHE A 104 -12.75 6.15 -1.70
N PRO A 105 -13.70 7.06 -1.45
CA PRO A 105 -13.46 8.32 -0.74
C PRO A 105 -13.36 8.15 0.79
N TYR A 106 -12.89 7.01 1.27
CA TYR A 106 -12.81 6.63 2.69
C TYR A 106 -11.60 5.76 3.01
N ALA A 107 -11.31 5.58 4.28
CA ALA A 107 -10.44 4.52 4.77
C ALA A 107 -11.31 3.32 5.20
N LEU A 108 -10.86 2.11 4.86
CA LEU A 108 -11.52 0.87 5.22
C LEU A 108 -10.81 0.26 6.43
N ILE A 109 -11.54 -0.05 7.50
CA ILE A 109 -11.04 -0.83 8.63
C ILE A 109 -11.22 -2.31 8.26
N TYR A 110 -10.11 -3.01 8.08
CA TYR A 110 -10.09 -4.42 7.74
C TYR A 110 -8.85 -5.08 8.36
N PRO A 111 -9.00 -5.94 9.39
CA PRO A 111 -7.88 -6.58 10.06
C PRO A 111 -6.98 -7.32 9.09
N GLN A 112 -5.66 -7.17 9.24
CA GLN A 112 -4.67 -7.73 8.31
C GLN A 112 -4.76 -9.25 8.21
N ASP A 113 -5.05 -9.96 9.31
CA ASP A 113 -5.19 -11.42 9.33
C ASP A 113 -6.39 -11.91 8.49
N GLU A 114 -7.52 -11.20 8.56
CA GLU A 114 -8.67 -11.46 7.70
C GLU A 114 -8.35 -11.11 6.24
N HIS A 115 -7.63 -10.01 6.03
CA HIS A 115 -7.19 -9.55 4.73
C HIS A 115 -6.21 -10.53 4.06
N GLU A 116 -5.21 -11.03 4.79
CA GLU A 116 -4.27 -12.05 4.29
C GLU A 116 -5.01 -13.33 3.89
N ARG A 117 -5.95 -13.78 4.71
CA ARG A 117 -6.77 -14.97 4.41
C ARG A 117 -7.54 -14.79 3.10
N PHE A 118 -8.20 -13.65 2.94
CA PHE A 118 -8.90 -13.32 1.69
C PHE A 118 -7.96 -13.29 0.47
N LEU A 119 -6.78 -12.71 0.58
CA LEU A 119 -5.81 -12.67 -0.53
C LEU A 119 -5.29 -14.08 -0.88
N ILE A 120 -5.13 -14.98 0.12
CA ILE A 120 -4.77 -16.38 -0.10
C ILE A 120 -5.90 -17.11 -0.83
N GLU A 121 -7.16 -16.87 -0.47
CA GLU A 121 -8.33 -17.42 -1.17
C GLU A 121 -8.37 -16.94 -2.63
N CYS A 122 -8.06 -15.67 -2.89
CA CYS A 122 -7.93 -15.16 -4.25
C CYS A 122 -6.84 -15.86 -5.04
N LEU A 123 -5.67 -16.14 -4.45
CA LEU A 123 -4.61 -16.91 -5.10
C LEU A 123 -5.03 -18.34 -5.38
N ALA A 124 -5.69 -19.00 -4.43
CA ALA A 124 -6.21 -20.35 -4.58
C ALA A 124 -7.22 -20.45 -5.73
N ALA A 125 -8.05 -19.42 -5.94
CA ALA A 125 -8.97 -19.35 -7.08
C ALA A 125 -8.24 -19.31 -8.45
N HIS A 126 -6.96 -18.92 -8.46
CA HIS A 126 -6.08 -19.01 -9.62
C HIS A 126 -5.25 -20.31 -9.67
N GLY A 127 -5.53 -21.29 -8.79
CA GLY A 127 -4.78 -22.53 -8.70
C GLY A 127 -3.38 -22.40 -8.08
N ILE A 128 -3.13 -21.30 -7.34
CA ILE A 128 -1.82 -20.98 -6.77
C ILE A 128 -1.88 -21.15 -5.25
N ALA A 129 -0.98 -21.95 -4.70
CA ALA A 129 -0.82 -22.13 -3.26
C ALA A 129 0.46 -21.46 -2.75
N VAL A 130 0.41 -20.95 -1.52
CA VAL A 130 1.61 -20.50 -0.79
C VAL A 130 2.32 -21.73 -0.24
N GLU A 131 3.60 -21.87 -0.56
CA GLU A 131 4.46 -22.93 -0.04
C GLU A 131 4.88 -22.55 1.39
N ARG A 132 4.27 -23.21 2.37
CA ARG A 132 4.46 -22.96 3.80
C ARG A 132 5.60 -23.80 4.37
N SER A 133 6.13 -23.37 5.54
CA SER A 133 7.27 -24.00 6.21
C SER A 133 8.49 -24.14 5.27
N CYS A 134 8.65 -23.17 4.37
CA CYS A 134 9.74 -23.07 3.41
C CYS A 134 10.58 -21.84 3.74
N GLN A 135 11.76 -22.04 4.27
CA GLN A 135 12.64 -20.96 4.70
C GLN A 135 13.79 -20.76 3.71
N LEU A 136 13.95 -19.53 3.22
CA LEU A 136 15.14 -19.13 2.48
C LEU A 136 16.35 -19.11 3.42
N THR A 137 17.40 -19.85 3.08
CA THR A 137 18.63 -19.93 3.89
C THR A 137 19.84 -19.30 3.21
N SER A 138 19.88 -19.29 1.88
CA SER A 138 21.00 -18.70 1.12
C SER A 138 20.55 -18.13 -0.21
N ILE A 139 21.25 -17.08 -0.64
CA ILE A 139 21.10 -16.44 -1.96
C ILE A 139 22.47 -16.33 -2.63
N GLU A 140 22.59 -16.91 -3.82
CA GLU A 140 23.73 -16.68 -4.70
C GLU A 140 23.24 -15.91 -5.94
N ARG A 141 23.91 -14.81 -6.26
CA ARG A 141 23.59 -13.98 -7.43
C ARG A 141 24.52 -14.33 -8.58
N THR A 142 23.94 -14.65 -9.73
CA THR A 142 24.68 -14.79 -10.98
C THR A 142 24.32 -13.66 -11.94
N ALA A 143 24.94 -13.61 -13.11
CA ALA A 143 24.61 -12.61 -14.13
C ALA A 143 23.15 -12.76 -14.62
N ASP A 144 22.68 -13.99 -14.75
CA ASP A 144 21.43 -14.31 -15.44
C ASP A 144 20.29 -14.75 -14.51
N CYS A 145 20.59 -15.18 -13.28
CA CYS A 145 19.59 -15.65 -12.31
C CYS A 145 20.01 -15.41 -10.86
N VAL A 146 19.07 -15.68 -9.97
CA VAL A 146 19.30 -15.82 -8.52
C VAL A 146 19.13 -17.28 -8.18
N ARG A 147 20.13 -17.89 -7.53
CA ARG A 147 20.03 -19.23 -6.95
C ARG A 147 19.66 -19.09 -5.48
N ALA A 148 18.60 -19.73 -5.06
CA ALA A 148 18.11 -19.76 -3.69
C ALA A 148 18.24 -21.17 -3.10
N GLU A 149 18.69 -21.26 -1.84
CA GLU A 149 18.59 -22.48 -1.03
C GLU A 149 17.37 -22.33 -0.12
N ILE A 150 16.46 -23.30 -0.19
CA ILE A 150 15.22 -23.35 0.58
C ILE A 150 15.26 -24.56 1.51
N LEU A 151 15.06 -24.34 2.79
CA LEU A 151 14.93 -25.37 3.81
C LEU A 151 13.44 -25.67 4.04
N HIS A 152 13.05 -26.93 3.84
CA HIS A 152 11.70 -27.43 4.07
C HIS A 152 11.48 -27.89 5.53
N ALA A 153 10.21 -28.09 5.90
CA ALA A 153 9.81 -28.53 7.25
C ALA A 153 10.42 -29.89 7.68
N ASP A 154 10.66 -30.77 6.72
CA ASP A 154 11.26 -32.09 6.94
C ASP A 154 12.80 -32.04 7.04
N GLY A 155 13.40 -30.86 6.96
CA GLY A 155 14.84 -30.66 6.99
C GLY A 155 15.53 -30.86 5.63
N SER A 156 14.80 -31.20 4.57
CA SER A 156 15.35 -31.29 3.22
C SER A 156 15.71 -29.91 2.67
N LYS A 157 16.75 -29.86 1.83
CA LYS A 157 17.20 -28.64 1.16
C LYS A 157 16.88 -28.73 -0.34
N GLU A 158 16.28 -27.67 -0.84
CA GLU A 158 16.01 -27.47 -2.26
C GLU A 158 16.87 -26.32 -2.79
N PHE A 159 17.46 -26.50 -3.97
CA PHE A 159 18.14 -25.43 -4.72
C PHE A 159 17.25 -25.03 -5.90
N LEU A 160 16.86 -23.77 -5.93
CA LEU A 160 15.98 -23.20 -6.93
C LEU A 160 16.65 -22.04 -7.63
N THR A 161 16.51 -21.98 -8.95
CA THR A 161 16.93 -20.82 -9.75
C THR A 161 15.73 -19.97 -10.16
N ALA A 162 15.84 -18.65 -10.02
CA ALA A 162 14.81 -17.68 -10.42
C ALA A 162 15.43 -16.56 -11.25
N ALA A 163 14.71 -16.09 -12.27
CA ALA A 163 15.17 -14.94 -13.03
C ALA A 163 15.23 -13.66 -12.15
N TYR A 164 14.30 -13.54 -11.20
CA TYR A 164 14.25 -12.47 -10.20
C TYR A 164 13.80 -12.99 -8.84
N LEU A 165 14.20 -12.29 -7.76
CA LEU A 165 13.79 -12.56 -6.39
C LEU A 165 13.16 -11.32 -5.78
N ALA A 166 12.02 -11.49 -5.09
CA ALA A 166 11.32 -10.45 -4.36
C ALA A 166 11.25 -10.80 -2.85
N GLY A 167 12.01 -10.08 -2.02
CA GLY A 167 12.00 -10.20 -0.56
C GLY A 167 10.83 -9.41 0.03
N CYS A 168 9.78 -10.14 0.45
CA CYS A 168 8.59 -9.65 1.13
C CYS A 168 8.51 -10.23 2.56
N ASP A 169 9.63 -10.63 3.13
CA ASP A 169 9.80 -11.46 4.33
C ASP A 169 9.86 -10.66 5.63
N GLY A 170 9.39 -9.41 5.59
CA GLY A 170 9.11 -8.60 6.76
C GLY A 170 10.34 -7.96 7.41
N ALA A 171 10.15 -7.39 8.57
CA ALA A 171 11.15 -6.58 9.30
C ALA A 171 12.48 -7.29 9.54
N ARG A 172 12.43 -8.60 9.79
CA ARG A 172 13.60 -9.48 9.97
C ARG A 172 13.89 -10.25 8.69
N SER A 173 14.08 -9.50 7.60
CA SER A 173 14.23 -10.05 6.26
C SER A 173 15.55 -10.79 6.09
N ALA A 174 15.47 -12.11 5.85
CA ALA A 174 16.59 -12.92 5.46
C ALA A 174 17.14 -12.49 4.09
N VAL A 175 16.26 -12.10 3.18
CA VAL A 175 16.67 -11.58 1.86
C VAL A 175 17.55 -10.35 2.01
N ARG A 176 17.16 -9.36 2.80
CA ARG A 176 17.95 -8.15 3.04
C ARG A 176 19.33 -8.49 3.64
N GLU A 177 19.34 -9.34 4.66
CA GLU A 177 20.57 -9.77 5.35
C GLU A 177 21.52 -10.51 4.39
N GLN A 178 21.01 -11.47 3.61
CA GLN A 178 21.79 -12.23 2.63
C GLN A 178 22.34 -11.33 1.48
N LEU A 179 21.66 -10.25 1.17
CA LEU A 179 22.12 -9.27 0.19
C LEU A 179 23.14 -8.27 0.77
N GLY A 180 23.38 -8.29 2.07
CA GLY A 180 24.28 -7.36 2.76
C GLY A 180 23.76 -5.91 2.75
N ILE A 181 22.45 -5.69 2.63
CA ILE A 181 21.86 -4.36 2.59
C ILE A 181 21.63 -3.86 4.01
N GLY A 182 22.18 -2.68 4.33
CA GLY A 182 22.00 -2.03 5.62
C GLY A 182 20.55 -1.60 5.86
N PHE A 183 20.17 -1.51 7.14
CA PHE A 183 18.81 -1.09 7.56
C PHE A 183 18.87 -0.01 8.64
N PRO A 184 19.42 1.17 8.30
CA PRO A 184 19.58 2.27 9.25
C PRO A 184 18.25 2.81 9.74
N GLY A 185 18.27 3.36 10.97
CA GLY A 185 17.12 3.95 11.64
C GLY A 185 17.19 3.72 13.15
N GLY A 186 16.04 3.84 13.81
CA GLY A 186 15.95 3.73 15.26
C GLY A 186 14.75 2.91 15.73
N THR A 187 14.64 2.86 17.05
CA THR A 187 13.53 2.25 17.77
C THR A 187 13.02 3.28 18.76
N TYR A 188 11.72 3.46 18.87
CA TYR A 188 11.15 4.35 19.87
C TYR A 188 11.18 3.71 21.26
N ASP A 189 11.36 4.53 22.28
CA ASP A 189 11.44 4.08 23.67
C ASP A 189 10.12 3.53 24.20
N HIS A 190 9.01 3.97 23.64
CA HIS A 190 7.68 3.55 24.07
C HIS A 190 7.35 2.12 23.61
N LEU A 191 6.85 1.33 24.55
CA LEU A 191 6.26 0.02 24.28
C LEU A 191 4.76 0.20 24.00
N PHE A 192 4.29 -0.43 22.93
CA PHE A 192 2.87 -0.42 22.52
C PHE A 192 2.24 -1.76 22.80
N TYR A 193 0.93 -1.73 23.04
CA TYR A 193 0.11 -2.93 23.03
C TYR A 193 -0.98 -2.85 21.95
N VAL A 194 -1.39 -4.01 21.50
CA VAL A 194 -2.62 -4.26 20.75
C VAL A 194 -3.43 -5.29 21.51
N ALA A 195 -4.72 -5.01 21.70
CA ALA A 195 -5.65 -5.97 22.31
C ALA A 195 -6.95 -6.03 21.52
N ASP A 196 -7.39 -7.23 21.16
CA ASP A 196 -8.74 -7.47 20.68
C ASP A 196 -9.61 -7.82 21.84
N VAL A 197 -10.62 -6.98 22.08
CA VAL A 197 -11.44 -7.05 23.27
C VAL A 197 -12.93 -7.10 22.93
N GLU A 198 -13.68 -7.70 23.84
CA GLU A 198 -15.12 -7.47 24.00
C GLU A 198 -15.29 -6.48 25.13
N ALA A 199 -16.09 -5.44 24.91
CA ALA A 199 -16.25 -4.39 25.88
C ALA A 199 -17.64 -3.77 25.82
N GLU A 200 -18.03 -3.10 26.90
CA GLU A 200 -19.28 -2.37 27.01
C GLU A 200 -18.99 -0.89 27.30
N GLY A 201 -19.78 0.00 26.71
CA GLY A 201 -19.63 1.45 26.90
C GLY A 201 -20.04 2.24 25.67
N SER A 202 -20.34 3.51 25.87
CA SER A 202 -20.83 4.42 24.82
C SER A 202 -19.78 4.72 23.74
N ILE A 203 -18.49 4.44 24.01
CA ILE A 203 -17.39 4.65 23.07
C ILE A 203 -17.37 3.58 21.97
N LEU A 204 -18.08 2.45 22.16
CA LEU A 204 -18.22 1.39 21.15
C LEU A 204 -19.34 1.74 20.17
N ASN A 205 -19.24 2.94 19.59
CA ASN A 205 -20.23 3.54 18.70
C ASN A 205 -20.02 3.20 17.21
N ASN A 206 -19.22 2.18 16.91
CA ASN A 206 -18.80 1.81 15.55
C ASN A 206 -17.98 2.90 14.80
N GLU A 207 -17.41 3.84 15.51
CA GLU A 207 -16.51 4.88 14.99
C GLU A 207 -15.10 4.70 15.57
N LEU A 208 -14.13 5.30 14.90
CA LEU A 208 -12.77 5.39 15.43
C LEU A 208 -12.77 6.32 16.64
N ASN A 209 -12.15 5.90 17.74
CA ASN A 209 -11.98 6.77 18.91
C ASN A 209 -10.50 6.90 19.24
N VAL A 210 -10.03 8.13 19.37
CA VAL A 210 -8.66 8.47 19.74
C VAL A 210 -8.72 9.28 21.03
N THR A 211 -8.06 8.80 22.05
CA THR A 211 -8.03 9.48 23.34
C THR A 211 -6.62 9.72 23.83
N PHE A 212 -6.40 10.88 24.39
CA PHE A 212 -5.14 11.30 24.99
C PHE A 212 -5.35 11.61 26.46
N ASP A 213 -4.43 11.14 27.29
CA ASP A 213 -4.24 11.60 28.66
C ASP A 213 -2.84 12.22 28.79
N ALA A 214 -2.46 12.63 30.00
CA ALA A 214 -1.17 13.26 30.26
C ALA A 214 0.01 12.42 29.76
N ASP A 215 -0.01 11.12 30.06
CA ASP A 215 1.10 10.20 29.83
C ASP A 215 0.76 8.99 28.94
N ASP A 216 -0.53 8.84 28.55
CA ASP A 216 -1.02 7.69 27.80
C ASP A 216 -1.86 8.12 26.61
N PHE A 217 -1.91 7.28 25.59
CA PHE A 217 -2.92 7.39 24.55
C PHE A 217 -3.55 6.03 24.26
N LEU A 218 -4.76 6.05 23.72
CA LEU A 218 -5.48 4.86 23.32
C LEU A 218 -6.26 5.16 22.03
N VAL A 219 -6.11 4.27 21.05
CA VAL A 219 -6.91 4.26 19.82
C VAL A 219 -7.80 3.04 19.86
N ILE A 220 -9.09 3.23 19.62
CA ILE A 220 -10.10 2.17 19.61
C ILE A 220 -10.68 2.06 18.21
N PHE A 221 -10.40 0.95 17.56
CA PHE A 221 -10.95 0.58 16.26
C PHE A 221 -12.15 -0.35 16.45
N PRO A 222 -13.32 -0.06 15.85
CA PRO A 222 -14.43 -1.00 15.87
C PRO A 222 -14.08 -2.22 15.01
N LEU A 223 -14.29 -3.42 15.57
CA LEU A 223 -14.20 -4.68 14.84
C LEU A 223 -15.58 -5.15 14.35
N LYS A 224 -15.61 -6.14 13.47
CA LYS A 224 -16.85 -6.78 13.02
C LYS A 224 -17.48 -7.58 14.18
N GLY A 225 -18.79 -7.48 14.34
CA GLY A 225 -19.52 -8.04 15.47
C GLY A 225 -19.96 -6.97 16.48
N ASN A 226 -20.79 -7.36 17.43
CA ASN A 226 -21.26 -6.48 18.49
C ASN A 226 -20.22 -6.40 19.61
N ASN A 227 -20.02 -5.22 20.16
CA ASN A 227 -19.17 -4.96 21.33
C ASN A 227 -17.70 -5.40 21.17
N ARG A 228 -17.21 -5.60 19.94
CA ARG A 228 -15.83 -5.98 19.65
C ARG A 228 -15.03 -4.78 19.16
N ALA A 229 -13.85 -4.60 19.74
CA ALA A 229 -12.96 -3.52 19.35
C ALA A 229 -11.49 -3.96 19.46
N ARG A 230 -10.62 -3.30 18.69
CA ARG A 230 -9.16 -3.37 18.84
C ARG A 230 -8.68 -2.12 19.54
N PHE A 231 -8.01 -2.32 20.65
CA PHE A 231 -7.38 -1.27 21.43
C PHE A 231 -5.89 -1.22 21.08
N ILE A 232 -5.38 -0.05 20.78
CA ILE A 232 -3.94 0.20 20.56
C ILE A 232 -3.53 1.34 21.46
N GLY A 233 -2.60 1.08 22.36
CA GLY A 233 -2.14 2.09 23.31
C GLY A 233 -0.69 1.87 23.73
N THR A 234 -0.23 2.69 24.67
CA THR A 234 1.09 2.58 25.28
C THR A 234 1.06 1.79 26.57
N VAL A 235 2.15 1.09 26.87
CA VAL A 235 2.40 0.48 28.16
C VAL A 235 3.59 1.19 28.79
N ARG A 236 3.53 1.47 30.10
CA ARG A 236 4.71 1.95 30.83
C ARG A 236 5.74 0.84 30.86
N ASP A 237 6.87 1.09 30.22
CA ASP A 237 7.99 0.16 30.20
C ASP A 237 8.75 0.29 31.53
N ASP A 238 8.86 -0.84 32.25
CA ASP A 238 9.76 -0.95 33.39
C ASP A 238 11.02 -1.69 32.91
N PRO A 239 12.17 -1.00 32.78
CA PRO A 239 13.42 -1.61 32.30
C PRO A 239 13.89 -2.81 33.14
N ASN A 240 13.40 -2.90 34.39
CA ASN A 240 13.78 -3.98 35.32
C ASN A 240 12.87 -5.20 35.25
N ARG A 241 11.84 -5.16 34.41
CA ARG A 241 10.87 -6.25 34.30
C ARG A 241 11.33 -7.31 33.31
N THR A 242 11.46 -8.55 33.77
CA THR A 242 11.94 -9.70 32.99
C THR A 242 10.82 -10.61 32.47
N THR A 243 9.55 -10.31 32.78
CA THR A 243 8.39 -11.15 32.40
C THR A 243 7.63 -10.53 31.24
N ASP A 244 7.04 -11.38 30.39
CA ASP A 244 6.13 -10.96 29.33
C ASP A 244 4.97 -10.15 29.92
N LEU A 245 4.66 -9.02 29.27
CA LEU A 245 3.55 -8.17 29.68
C LEU A 245 2.22 -8.80 29.25
N SER A 246 1.23 -8.68 30.14
CA SER A 246 -0.13 -9.13 29.95
C SER A 246 -1.12 -7.96 29.91
N TRP A 247 -2.37 -8.24 29.62
CA TRP A 247 -3.44 -7.23 29.70
C TRP A 247 -3.55 -6.57 31.09
N ASP A 248 -3.20 -7.28 32.16
CA ASP A 248 -3.29 -6.74 33.53
C ASP A 248 -2.26 -5.66 33.80
N ASP A 249 -1.20 -5.61 33.01
CA ASP A 249 -0.14 -4.58 33.09
C ASP A 249 -0.50 -3.27 32.39
N VAL A 250 -1.57 -3.29 31.57
CA VAL A 250 -2.05 -2.09 30.88
C VAL A 250 -2.75 -1.16 31.87
N SER A 251 -2.44 0.13 31.79
CA SER A 251 -3.15 1.14 32.57
C SER A 251 -4.65 1.14 32.25
N LYS A 252 -5.47 0.86 33.27
CA LYS A 252 -6.93 0.87 33.12
C LYS A 252 -7.54 2.27 33.31
N LYS A 253 -6.72 3.27 33.65
CA LYS A 253 -7.19 4.64 33.91
C LYS A 253 -7.91 5.22 32.71
N ILE A 254 -7.26 5.25 31.55
CA ILE A 254 -7.81 5.83 30.32
C ILE A 254 -9.10 5.11 29.86
N ILE A 255 -9.18 3.80 30.09
CA ILE A 255 -10.36 2.97 29.75
C ILE A 255 -11.53 3.31 30.68
N ARG A 256 -11.27 3.47 32.00
CA ARG A 256 -12.29 3.86 33.00
C ARG A 256 -12.77 5.29 32.77
N ASP A 257 -11.87 6.22 32.44
CA ASP A 257 -12.22 7.62 32.15
C ASP A 257 -13.18 7.72 30.95
N LEU A 258 -13.09 6.76 30.00
CA LEU A 258 -14.02 6.60 28.87
C LEU A 258 -15.31 5.84 29.25
N ARG A 259 -15.52 5.50 30.52
CA ARG A 259 -16.67 4.72 31.01
C ARG A 259 -16.87 3.41 30.23
N THR A 260 -15.77 2.73 29.96
CA THR A 260 -15.72 1.48 29.19
C THR A 260 -15.33 0.34 30.11
N ALA A 261 -16.07 -0.77 30.03
CA ALA A 261 -15.79 -2.01 30.74
C ALA A 261 -15.35 -3.07 29.72
N VAL A 262 -14.12 -3.55 29.82
CA VAL A 262 -13.63 -4.70 29.03
C VAL A 262 -14.13 -5.96 29.72
N THR A 263 -14.93 -6.75 29.01
CA THR A 263 -15.54 -8.00 29.54
C THR A 263 -14.70 -9.22 29.17
N ASN A 264 -14.01 -9.20 28.02
CA ASN A 264 -13.12 -10.27 27.59
C ASN A 264 -11.95 -9.72 26.76
N VAL A 265 -10.78 -10.39 26.85
CA VAL A 265 -9.61 -10.10 26.03
C VAL A 265 -9.32 -11.33 25.18
N ASN A 266 -9.67 -11.24 23.91
CA ASN A 266 -9.53 -12.36 22.97
C ASN A 266 -8.08 -12.54 22.52
N TRP A 267 -7.32 -11.43 22.45
CA TRP A 267 -5.92 -11.44 22.08
C TRP A 267 -5.21 -10.21 22.64
N PHE A 268 -3.94 -10.39 23.02
CA PHE A 268 -3.06 -9.33 23.50
C PHE A 268 -1.65 -9.54 22.97
N SER A 269 -0.97 -8.47 22.56
CA SER A 269 0.44 -8.49 22.19
C SER A 269 1.06 -7.13 22.43
N THR A 270 2.33 -7.12 22.77
CA THR A 270 3.15 -5.92 22.87
C THR A 270 4.17 -5.85 21.73
N TYR A 271 4.56 -4.63 21.36
CA TYR A 271 5.58 -4.42 20.33
C TYR A 271 6.27 -3.08 20.48
N ARG A 272 7.52 -3.02 20.05
CA ARG A 272 8.25 -1.77 19.87
C ARG A 272 8.11 -1.28 18.45
N VAL A 273 7.91 0.03 18.29
CA VAL A 273 7.83 0.67 16.99
C VAL A 273 9.22 1.05 16.53
N HIS A 274 9.54 0.70 15.29
CA HIS A 274 10.80 1.02 14.65
C HIS A 274 10.56 2.00 13.49
N HIS A 275 11.58 2.79 13.16
CA HIS A 275 11.64 3.62 11.95
C HIS A 275 12.95 3.33 11.25
N ARG A 276 12.89 2.60 10.13
CA ARG A 276 14.05 2.15 9.38
C ARG A 276 13.76 2.15 7.88
N VAL A 277 14.77 2.47 7.08
CA VAL A 277 14.70 2.35 5.62
C VAL A 277 15.98 1.67 5.16
N ALA A 278 15.86 0.63 4.33
CA ALA A 278 17.01 -0.04 3.75
C ALA A 278 17.82 0.94 2.87
N ASP A 279 19.14 0.76 2.85
CA ASP A 279 20.03 1.60 2.07
C ASP A 279 19.70 1.53 0.58
N HIS A 280 19.34 0.32 0.12
CA HIS A 280 18.92 0.01 -1.24
C HIS A 280 17.68 -0.88 -1.24
N PHE A 281 16.83 -0.73 -2.26
CA PHE A 281 15.65 -1.58 -2.47
C PHE A 281 15.90 -2.63 -3.55
N ARG A 282 17.07 -2.60 -4.18
CA ARG A 282 17.47 -3.53 -5.22
C ARG A 282 18.96 -3.87 -5.12
N SER A 283 19.28 -5.13 -5.39
CA SER A 283 20.65 -5.60 -5.60
C SER A 283 20.66 -6.61 -6.76
N GLY A 284 21.05 -6.13 -7.95
CA GLY A 284 21.01 -6.91 -9.17
C GLY A 284 19.58 -7.36 -9.54
N ARG A 285 19.32 -8.67 -9.46
CA ARG A 285 18.04 -9.31 -9.76
C ARG A 285 17.16 -9.54 -8.52
N ALA A 286 17.60 -9.11 -7.35
CA ALA A 286 16.87 -9.22 -6.08
C ALA A 286 16.33 -7.86 -5.63
N PHE A 287 15.09 -7.84 -5.13
CA PHE A 287 14.33 -6.65 -4.72
C PHE A 287 13.82 -6.81 -3.29
N LEU A 288 13.74 -5.70 -2.56
CA LEU A 288 13.12 -5.62 -1.24
C LEU A 288 11.81 -4.84 -1.31
N LEU A 289 10.76 -5.34 -0.64
CA LEU A 289 9.43 -4.77 -0.63
C LEU A 289 8.82 -4.77 0.78
N GLY A 290 8.00 -3.78 1.06
CA GLY A 290 7.30 -3.66 2.34
C GLY A 290 8.27 -3.60 3.52
N ASP A 291 7.95 -4.28 4.63
CA ASP A 291 8.74 -4.23 5.86
C ASP A 291 10.17 -4.76 5.70
N ALA A 292 10.46 -5.54 4.64
CA ALA A 292 11.83 -5.92 4.31
C ALA A 292 12.67 -4.71 3.86
N ALA A 293 12.04 -3.72 3.26
CA ALA A 293 12.66 -2.50 2.74
C ALA A 293 12.50 -1.29 3.68
N HIS A 294 11.37 -1.16 4.38
CA HIS A 294 11.08 0.00 5.24
C HIS A 294 10.05 -0.31 6.33
N ILE A 295 10.32 0.21 7.51
CA ILE A 295 9.42 0.14 8.66
C ILE A 295 9.23 1.56 9.19
N HIS A 296 8.02 1.90 9.58
CA HIS A 296 7.68 3.20 10.17
C HIS A 296 6.61 3.08 11.25
N SER A 297 6.36 4.18 11.96
CA SER A 297 5.33 4.22 13.00
C SER A 297 3.94 3.90 12.43
N PRO A 298 3.01 3.38 13.25
CA PRO A 298 1.66 3.01 12.79
C PRO A 298 0.77 4.22 12.50
N VAL A 299 1.26 5.45 12.69
CA VAL A 299 0.48 6.68 12.48
C VAL A 299 -0.08 6.73 11.06
N GLY A 300 -1.40 6.87 10.95
CA GLY A 300 -2.13 6.92 9.69
C GLY A 300 -2.38 5.56 9.01
N GLY A 301 -1.94 4.44 9.60
CA GLY A 301 -2.20 3.10 9.06
C GLY A 301 -1.61 2.88 7.66
N GLN A 302 -0.38 3.36 7.39
CA GLN A 302 0.18 3.41 6.05
C GLN A 302 1.12 2.24 5.69
N GLY A 303 1.67 1.49 6.67
CA GLY A 303 2.72 0.48 6.45
C GLY A 303 2.34 -0.59 5.44
N MET A 304 1.29 -1.34 5.71
CA MET A 304 0.77 -2.37 4.80
C MET A 304 0.47 -1.81 3.40
N ASN A 305 -0.17 -0.64 3.33
CA ASN A 305 -0.53 0.01 2.06
C ASN A 305 0.70 0.43 1.25
N THR A 306 1.78 0.83 1.93
CA THR A 306 3.06 1.17 1.28
C THR A 306 3.70 -0.07 0.67
N GLY A 307 3.76 -1.18 1.41
CA GLY A 307 4.27 -2.45 0.89
C GLY A 307 3.46 -2.99 -0.29
N ILE A 308 2.13 -2.84 -0.25
CA ILE A 308 1.25 -3.17 -1.39
C ILE A 308 1.59 -2.28 -2.60
N GLY A 309 1.84 -0.99 -2.36
CA GLY A 309 2.29 -0.07 -3.42
C GLY A 309 3.65 -0.45 -4.02
N ASP A 310 4.58 -1.01 -3.23
CA ASP A 310 5.85 -1.55 -3.73
C ASP A 310 5.61 -2.74 -4.64
N ALA A 311 4.76 -3.68 -4.20
CA ALA A 311 4.40 -4.87 -4.95
C ALA A 311 3.80 -4.54 -6.33
N VAL A 312 2.84 -3.63 -6.36
CA VAL A 312 2.20 -3.18 -7.61
C VAL A 312 3.20 -2.48 -8.53
N ASN A 313 4.06 -1.60 -7.97
CA ASN A 313 5.08 -0.89 -8.74
C ASN A 313 6.10 -1.84 -9.38
N LEU A 314 6.49 -2.91 -8.68
CA LEU A 314 7.45 -3.89 -9.18
C LEU A 314 6.81 -4.88 -10.15
N ALA A 315 5.60 -5.36 -9.90
CA ALA A 315 4.95 -6.44 -10.64
C ALA A 315 4.90 -6.21 -12.15
N TRP A 316 4.38 -5.06 -12.59
CA TRP A 316 4.26 -4.76 -14.01
C TRP A 316 5.62 -4.53 -14.69
N LYS A 317 6.62 -4.03 -13.95
CA LYS A 317 7.97 -3.84 -14.44
C LYS A 317 8.66 -5.18 -14.69
N LEU A 318 8.56 -6.11 -13.73
CA LEU A 318 9.04 -7.49 -13.89
C LEU A 318 8.36 -8.15 -15.10
N ALA A 319 7.04 -8.07 -15.19
CA ALA A 319 6.29 -8.65 -16.28
C ALA A 319 6.69 -8.07 -17.66
N SER A 320 6.92 -6.75 -17.73
CA SER A 320 7.36 -6.11 -18.97
C SER A 320 8.74 -6.61 -19.39
N VAL A 321 9.70 -6.66 -18.45
CA VAL A 321 11.08 -7.10 -18.74
C VAL A 321 11.14 -8.58 -19.08
N LEU A 322 10.40 -9.43 -18.41
CA LEU A 322 10.30 -10.87 -18.70
C LEU A 322 9.70 -11.14 -20.10
N ARG A 323 8.97 -10.16 -20.65
CA ARG A 323 8.42 -10.19 -22.00
C ARG A 323 9.28 -9.47 -23.05
N GLY A 324 10.49 -9.08 -22.69
CA GLY A 324 11.46 -8.49 -23.62
C GLY A 324 11.57 -6.97 -23.59
N ALA A 325 10.92 -6.26 -22.66
CA ALA A 325 11.22 -4.86 -22.45
C ALA A 325 12.65 -4.66 -21.94
N ASN A 326 13.18 -3.43 -22.14
CA ASN A 326 14.53 -3.11 -21.71
C ASN A 326 14.69 -3.33 -20.18
N PRO A 327 15.66 -4.14 -19.72
CA PRO A 327 15.91 -4.39 -18.30
C PRO A 327 16.14 -3.13 -17.44
N ALA A 328 16.60 -2.02 -18.05
CA ALA A 328 16.72 -0.72 -17.40
C ALA A 328 15.37 -0.18 -16.85
N LEU A 329 14.24 -0.73 -17.28
CA LEU A 329 12.94 -0.43 -16.71
C LEU A 329 12.90 -0.71 -15.19
N LEU A 330 13.58 -1.77 -14.75
CA LEU A 330 13.67 -2.13 -13.34
C LEU A 330 14.51 -1.18 -12.50
N ASP A 331 15.39 -0.37 -13.13
CA ASP A 331 16.19 0.63 -12.42
C ASP A 331 15.33 1.76 -11.85
N SER A 332 14.11 1.93 -12.37
CA SER A 332 13.15 2.92 -11.87
C SER A 332 12.46 2.50 -10.56
N TYR A 333 12.54 1.23 -10.13
CA TYR A 333 11.86 0.74 -8.92
C TYR A 333 12.38 1.43 -7.67
N GLU A 334 13.68 1.35 -7.42
CA GLU A 334 14.29 1.93 -6.21
C GLU A 334 14.05 3.44 -6.11
N PRO A 335 14.37 4.30 -7.11
CA PRO A 335 14.12 5.75 -7.01
C PRO A 335 12.66 6.11 -6.76
N GLU A 336 11.70 5.37 -7.35
CA GLU A 336 10.28 5.62 -7.16
C GLU A 336 9.82 5.28 -5.74
N ARG A 337 10.34 4.19 -5.14
CA ARG A 337 9.84 3.68 -3.87
C ARG A 337 10.64 4.14 -2.66
N ILE A 338 11.97 4.18 -2.71
CA ILE A 338 12.82 4.61 -1.61
C ILE A 338 12.62 6.09 -1.24
N ALA A 339 12.41 6.96 -2.26
CA ALA A 339 12.15 8.38 -2.02
C ALA A 339 10.82 8.61 -1.28
N PHE A 340 9.80 7.80 -1.59
CA PHE A 340 8.53 7.83 -0.87
C PHE A 340 8.69 7.27 0.55
N ALA A 341 9.33 6.10 0.72
CA ALA A 341 9.56 5.48 2.02
C ALA A 341 10.33 6.41 2.98
N ARG A 342 11.42 7.04 2.52
CA ARG A 342 12.18 8.01 3.32
C ARG A 342 11.34 9.21 3.75
N ARG A 343 10.51 9.75 2.86
CA ARG A 343 9.57 10.86 3.19
C ARG A 343 8.52 10.41 4.19
N LEU A 344 7.96 9.23 3.99
CA LEU A 344 6.94 8.66 4.88
C LEU A 344 7.51 8.45 6.29
N VAL A 345 8.67 7.81 6.40
CA VAL A 345 9.36 7.62 7.69
C VAL A 345 9.58 8.97 8.36
N ALA A 346 10.16 9.96 7.67
CA ALA A 346 10.45 11.27 8.24
C ALA A 346 9.19 12.03 8.69
N THR A 347 8.07 11.90 7.97
CA THR A 347 6.81 12.58 8.33
C THR A 347 6.07 11.88 9.46
N THR A 348 6.02 10.54 9.43
CA THR A 348 5.38 9.76 10.50
C THR A 348 6.19 9.79 11.78
N ASP A 349 7.52 9.85 11.70
CA ASP A 349 8.42 10.02 12.84
C ASP A 349 8.16 11.34 13.58
N ARG A 350 8.11 12.46 12.85
CA ARG A 350 7.78 13.76 13.44
C ARG A 350 6.41 13.76 14.10
N ALA A 351 5.38 13.23 13.43
CA ALA A 351 4.04 13.16 13.99
C ALA A 351 4.00 12.28 15.24
N PHE A 352 4.67 11.14 15.18
CA PHE A 352 4.73 10.18 16.28
C PHE A 352 5.46 10.75 17.50
N THR A 353 6.61 11.39 17.31
CA THR A 353 7.37 12.05 18.38
C THR A 353 6.53 13.15 19.05
N GLN A 354 5.74 13.93 18.31
CA GLN A 354 4.83 14.92 18.89
C GLN A 354 3.70 14.28 19.72
N ILE A 355 3.16 13.15 19.23
CA ILE A 355 2.07 12.44 19.93
C ILE A 355 2.59 11.78 21.23
N THR A 356 3.81 11.25 21.24
CA THR A 356 4.36 10.48 22.36
C THR A 356 5.26 11.29 23.28
N SER A 357 5.62 12.53 22.91
CA SER A 357 6.49 13.40 23.74
C SER A 357 5.88 13.71 25.09
N SER A 358 6.67 13.54 26.14
CA SER A 358 6.32 13.91 27.53
C SER A 358 6.59 15.40 27.86
N SER A 359 7.09 16.20 26.91
CA SER A 359 7.37 17.61 27.14
C SER A 359 6.11 18.42 27.48
N ALA A 360 6.25 19.40 28.36
CA ALA A 360 5.13 20.26 28.74
C ALA A 360 4.46 20.96 27.54
N LEU A 361 5.27 21.38 26.55
CA LEU A 361 4.77 22.00 25.33
C LEU A 361 3.97 21.02 24.47
N ALA A 362 4.49 19.80 24.25
CA ALA A 362 3.76 18.78 23.51
C ALA A 362 2.44 18.40 24.20
N ARG A 363 2.43 18.38 25.52
CA ARG A 363 1.22 18.14 26.32
C ARG A 363 0.18 19.23 26.10
N ILE A 364 0.54 20.50 26.15
CA ILE A 364 -0.37 21.64 25.89
C ILE A 364 -0.90 21.54 24.44
N VAL A 365 -0.02 21.29 23.48
CA VAL A 365 -0.43 21.13 22.07
C VAL A 365 -1.43 19.97 21.92
N ARG A 366 -1.19 18.84 22.54
CA ARG A 366 -1.99 17.63 22.44
C ARG A 366 -3.34 17.72 23.16
N LEU A 367 -3.35 18.27 24.39
CA LEU A 367 -4.55 18.27 25.25
C LEU A 367 -5.45 19.47 25.04
N ASP A 368 -4.87 20.63 24.69
CA ASP A 368 -5.58 21.90 24.62
C ASP A 368 -5.67 22.48 23.21
N LEU A 369 -4.53 22.62 22.51
CA LEU A 369 -4.50 23.30 21.21
C LEU A 369 -5.03 22.42 20.08
N ALA A 370 -4.59 21.17 19.98
CA ALA A 370 -5.02 20.28 18.90
C ALA A 370 -6.54 20.04 18.92
N PRO A 371 -7.19 19.76 20.06
CA PRO A 371 -8.65 19.63 20.10
C PRO A 371 -9.40 20.91 19.74
N PHE A 372 -8.83 22.08 20.03
CA PHE A 372 -9.43 23.36 19.70
C PHE A 372 -9.32 23.70 18.20
N PHE A 373 -8.13 23.48 17.60
CA PHE A 373 -7.89 23.83 16.20
C PHE A 373 -8.29 22.75 15.19
N ALA A 374 -8.35 21.48 15.61
CA ALA A 374 -8.71 20.41 14.72
C ALA A 374 -10.09 20.59 14.05
N PRO A 375 -11.18 20.99 14.74
CA PRO A 375 -12.47 21.25 14.10
C PRO A 375 -12.39 22.34 13.04
N LEU A 376 -11.62 23.40 13.29
CA LEU A 376 -11.42 24.50 12.33
C LEU A 376 -10.65 24.03 11.10
N LEU A 377 -9.60 23.21 11.28
CA LEU A 377 -8.85 22.61 10.18
C LEU A 377 -9.74 21.69 9.33
N PHE A 378 -10.56 20.86 9.98
CA PHE A 378 -11.49 19.95 9.29
C PHE A 378 -12.71 20.66 8.69
N SER A 379 -13.01 21.92 9.05
CA SER A 379 -14.05 22.72 8.37
C SER A 379 -13.61 23.17 6.97
N SER A 380 -12.30 23.30 6.73
CA SER A 380 -11.75 23.69 5.43
C SER A 380 -11.76 22.49 4.44
N GLU A 381 -12.45 22.63 3.32
CA GLU A 381 -12.46 21.62 2.24
C GLU A 381 -11.04 21.34 1.73
N THR A 382 -10.24 22.37 1.54
CA THR A 382 -8.86 22.25 1.06
C THR A 382 -8.01 21.44 2.03
N ALA A 383 -8.11 21.69 3.33
CA ALA A 383 -7.37 20.96 4.35
C ALA A 383 -7.82 19.48 4.42
N ARG A 384 -9.12 19.21 4.36
CA ARG A 384 -9.66 17.84 4.31
C ARG A 384 -9.16 17.09 3.09
N ARG A 385 -9.20 17.71 1.90
CA ARG A 385 -8.70 17.10 0.65
C ARG A 385 -7.21 16.82 0.71
N LEU A 386 -6.41 17.73 1.28
CA LEU A 386 -4.98 17.53 1.48
C LEU A 386 -4.71 16.36 2.42
N LEU A 387 -5.39 16.32 3.56
CA LEU A 387 -5.28 15.23 4.53
C LEU A 387 -5.67 13.88 3.89
N PHE A 388 -6.81 13.81 3.21
CA PHE A 388 -7.22 12.60 2.51
C PHE A 388 -6.16 12.14 1.52
N ARG A 389 -5.71 13.02 0.63
CA ARG A 389 -4.71 12.67 -0.39
C ARG A 389 -3.41 12.15 0.22
N THR A 390 -3.03 12.67 1.40
CA THR A 390 -1.82 12.24 2.11
C THR A 390 -2.01 10.87 2.77
N VAL A 391 -3.06 10.70 3.57
CA VAL A 391 -3.31 9.46 4.31
C VAL A 391 -3.71 8.32 3.37
N SER A 392 -4.53 8.61 2.36
CA SER A 392 -4.96 7.62 1.37
C SER A 392 -3.90 7.22 0.34
N GLN A 393 -2.71 7.84 0.37
CA GLN A 393 -1.60 7.63 -0.57
C GLN A 393 -1.93 8.01 -2.03
N THR A 394 -3.02 8.73 -2.28
CA THR A 394 -3.39 9.21 -3.62
C THR A 394 -2.59 10.44 -4.08
N SER A 395 -1.79 11.03 -3.17
CA SER A 395 -0.84 12.13 -3.47
C SER A 395 0.55 11.66 -3.91
N ILE A 396 0.81 10.35 -3.91
CA ILE A 396 2.11 9.83 -4.35
C ILE A 396 2.31 10.17 -5.83
N THR A 397 3.47 10.72 -6.15
CA THR A 397 3.87 11.04 -7.52
C THR A 397 5.28 10.56 -7.82
N TYR A 398 5.54 10.23 -9.07
CA TYR A 398 6.85 9.79 -9.58
C TYR A 398 7.39 10.78 -10.62
N ARG A 399 7.11 12.08 -10.48
CA ARG A 399 7.50 13.13 -11.46
C ARG A 399 9.00 13.19 -11.75
N ARG A 400 9.84 12.70 -10.83
CA ARG A 400 11.31 12.64 -10.99
C ARG A 400 11.81 11.30 -11.54
N SER A 401 10.90 10.37 -11.84
CA SER A 401 11.26 9.09 -12.44
C SER A 401 11.72 9.27 -13.88
N SER A 402 12.68 8.44 -14.31
CA SER A 402 13.09 8.34 -15.72
C SER A 402 11.94 7.87 -16.65
N LEU A 403 10.85 7.41 -16.07
CA LEU A 403 9.64 6.99 -16.78
C LEU A 403 8.61 8.11 -16.95
N SER A 404 8.86 9.31 -16.45
CA SER A 404 7.86 10.38 -16.36
C SER A 404 8.19 11.54 -17.29
N HIS A 405 7.31 11.84 -18.24
CA HIS A 405 7.54 12.86 -19.25
C HIS A 405 6.34 13.77 -19.49
N GLY A 406 6.61 15.04 -19.69
CA GLY A 406 5.65 16.03 -20.17
C GLY A 406 4.63 16.53 -19.14
N ILE A 407 3.82 17.47 -19.61
CA ILE A 407 2.72 18.09 -18.86
C ILE A 407 1.58 18.42 -19.83
N ALA A 408 0.36 18.11 -19.41
CA ALA A 408 -0.83 18.49 -20.16
C ALA A 408 -1.94 18.94 -19.19
N GLY A 409 -2.32 20.22 -19.26
CA GLY A 409 -3.16 20.86 -18.26
C GLY A 409 -2.41 21.02 -16.92
N HIS A 410 -2.98 20.51 -15.84
CA HIS A 410 -2.34 20.49 -14.51
C HIS A 410 -1.77 19.12 -14.15
N VAL A 411 -1.69 18.21 -15.12
CA VAL A 411 -1.29 16.82 -14.92
C VAL A 411 0.07 16.58 -15.56
N TRP A 412 0.98 15.96 -14.80
CA TRP A 412 2.35 15.69 -15.20
C TRP A 412 2.57 14.19 -15.44
N GLY A 413 3.54 13.86 -16.28
CA GLY A 413 4.11 12.53 -16.23
C GLY A 413 4.60 12.22 -14.81
N GLY A 414 4.28 11.01 -14.32
CA GLY A 414 4.55 10.59 -12.95
C GLY A 414 3.43 10.89 -11.95
N ASP A 415 2.37 11.59 -12.34
CA ASP A 415 1.19 11.72 -11.50
C ASP A 415 0.33 10.43 -11.56
N ARG A 416 -0.33 10.11 -10.45
CA ARG A 416 -1.44 9.15 -10.49
C ARG A 416 -2.51 9.72 -11.42
N LEU A 417 -3.08 8.88 -12.29
CA LEU A 417 -4.21 9.28 -13.14
C LEU A 417 -5.30 9.91 -12.27
N PRO A 418 -5.71 11.17 -12.51
CA PRO A 418 -6.82 11.77 -11.78
C PRO A 418 -8.12 11.01 -12.07
N TRP A 419 -8.85 10.67 -11.02
CA TRP A 419 -10.16 10.06 -11.18
C TRP A 419 -11.19 11.07 -11.66
N VAL A 420 -11.96 10.69 -12.66
CA VAL A 420 -13.07 11.48 -13.21
C VAL A 420 -14.36 10.71 -12.97
N PRO A 421 -15.22 11.15 -12.04
CA PRO A 421 -16.49 10.50 -11.79
C PRO A 421 -17.41 10.60 -12.99
N THR A 422 -18.18 9.55 -13.25
CA THR A 422 -19.24 9.49 -14.25
C THR A 422 -20.62 9.55 -13.58
N THR A 423 -21.63 9.90 -14.37
CA THR A 423 -23.03 9.88 -13.95
C THR A 423 -23.79 8.91 -14.87
N GLY A 424 -24.84 8.29 -14.37
CA GLY A 424 -25.73 7.46 -15.21
C GLY A 424 -25.27 6.02 -15.44
N GLY A 425 -24.26 5.52 -14.70
CA GLY A 425 -23.82 4.11 -14.81
C GLY A 425 -22.77 3.86 -15.88
N ASP A 426 -22.32 4.89 -16.61
CA ASP A 426 -21.19 4.76 -17.54
C ASP A 426 -19.90 4.43 -16.79
N PRO A 427 -19.01 3.60 -17.38
CA PRO A 427 -17.72 3.31 -16.78
C PRO A 427 -16.87 4.59 -16.66
N ASP A 428 -16.22 4.75 -15.51
CA ASP A 428 -15.31 5.87 -15.27
C ASP A 428 -13.95 5.66 -15.97
N ASN A 429 -13.07 6.66 -15.86
CA ASN A 429 -11.76 6.58 -16.49
C ASN A 429 -10.79 5.61 -15.80
N PHE A 430 -11.17 4.97 -14.68
CA PHE A 430 -10.40 3.90 -14.04
C PHE A 430 -10.82 2.51 -14.51
N ALA A 431 -12.01 2.35 -15.05
CA ALA A 431 -12.49 1.06 -15.53
C ALA A 431 -11.51 0.35 -16.49
N PRO A 432 -10.88 1.05 -17.47
CA PRO A 432 -9.90 0.44 -18.37
C PRO A 432 -8.63 -0.05 -17.68
N LEU A 433 -8.28 0.46 -16.50
CA LEU A 433 -7.08 0.06 -15.76
C LEU A 433 -7.11 -1.42 -15.32
N ARG A 434 -8.27 -2.07 -15.36
CA ARG A 434 -8.43 -3.51 -15.09
C ARG A 434 -7.68 -4.40 -16.09
N SER A 435 -7.30 -3.87 -17.24
CA SER A 435 -6.46 -4.58 -18.21
C SER A 435 -5.05 -4.86 -17.71
N LEU A 436 -4.57 -4.12 -16.72
CA LEU A 436 -3.19 -4.15 -16.21
C LEU A 436 -2.16 -3.95 -17.32
N ASP A 437 -2.50 -3.18 -18.35
CA ASP A 437 -1.64 -2.95 -19.52
C ASP A 437 -1.39 -1.47 -19.77
N TRP A 438 -0.42 -1.19 -20.61
CA TRP A 438 -0.20 0.13 -21.19
C TRP A 438 -1.39 0.54 -22.02
N GLN A 439 -1.83 1.78 -21.89
CA GLN A 439 -3.00 2.30 -22.58
C GLN A 439 -2.92 3.82 -22.75
N VAL A 440 -3.61 4.35 -23.75
CA VAL A 440 -3.70 5.79 -23.98
C VAL A 440 -5.09 6.29 -23.62
N HIS A 441 -5.15 7.35 -22.83
CA HIS A 441 -6.40 8.06 -22.54
C HIS A 441 -6.41 9.42 -23.24
N VAL A 442 -7.52 9.74 -23.90
CA VAL A 442 -7.81 11.05 -24.50
C VAL A 442 -9.14 11.55 -23.98
N TYR A 443 -9.19 12.80 -23.57
CA TYR A 443 -10.41 13.46 -23.11
C TYR A 443 -10.83 14.49 -24.15
N GLY A 444 -11.75 14.10 -25.05
CA GLY A 444 -12.19 14.82 -26.23
C GLY A 444 -11.96 14.02 -27.51
N THR A 445 -11.39 14.63 -28.55
CA THR A 445 -11.20 14.00 -29.85
C THR A 445 -9.72 13.63 -30.06
N PRO A 446 -9.37 12.34 -30.24
CA PRO A 446 -8.02 11.92 -30.58
C PRO A 446 -7.63 12.36 -31.99
N LYS A 447 -6.36 12.66 -32.21
CA LYS A 447 -5.84 12.89 -33.57
C LYS A 447 -5.81 11.58 -34.37
N PRO A 448 -6.11 11.62 -35.70
CA PRO A 448 -6.06 10.40 -36.54
C PRO A 448 -4.71 9.66 -36.48
N ALA A 449 -3.58 10.41 -36.44
CA ALA A 449 -2.25 9.81 -36.33
C ALA A 449 -2.06 9.04 -35.01
N LEU A 450 -2.64 9.52 -33.89
CA LEU A 450 -2.59 8.82 -32.61
C LEU A 450 -3.45 7.55 -32.65
N GLN A 451 -4.61 7.61 -33.26
CA GLN A 451 -5.47 6.45 -33.43
C GLN A 451 -4.79 5.39 -34.29
N SER A 452 -4.22 5.78 -35.43
CA SER A 452 -3.47 4.87 -36.29
C SER A 452 -2.27 4.23 -35.57
N LEU A 453 -1.54 4.98 -34.75
CA LEU A 453 -0.45 4.43 -33.93
C LEU A 453 -0.98 3.38 -32.95
N CYS A 454 -2.06 3.69 -32.24
CA CYS A 454 -2.67 2.77 -31.28
C CYS A 454 -3.13 1.47 -31.95
N ASP A 455 -3.82 1.58 -33.09
CA ASP A 455 -4.28 0.42 -33.87
C ASP A 455 -3.12 -0.43 -34.37
N GLN A 456 -2.06 0.18 -34.94
CA GLN A 456 -0.88 -0.52 -35.44
C GLN A 456 -0.09 -1.25 -34.35
N ARG A 457 -0.08 -0.71 -33.12
CA ARG A 457 0.66 -1.25 -32.00
C ARG A 457 -0.18 -2.13 -31.07
N GLY A 458 -1.49 -2.26 -31.32
CA GLY A 458 -2.38 -2.90 -30.39
C GLY A 458 -2.41 -2.23 -29.02
N LEU A 459 -2.16 -0.92 -28.98
CA LEU A 459 -2.18 -0.11 -27.76
C LEU A 459 -3.61 0.37 -27.51
N PRO A 460 -4.27 -0.05 -26.42
CA PRO A 460 -5.65 0.38 -26.14
C PRO A 460 -5.76 1.90 -26.07
N LEU A 461 -6.68 2.45 -26.89
CA LEU A 461 -7.02 3.87 -26.88
C LEU A 461 -8.42 4.05 -26.28
N HIS A 462 -8.49 4.72 -25.13
CA HIS A 462 -9.73 5.05 -24.45
C HIS A 462 -10.05 6.53 -24.61
N VAL A 463 -11.23 6.80 -25.16
CA VAL A 463 -11.71 8.16 -25.44
C VAL A 463 -12.85 8.46 -24.47
N PHE A 464 -12.72 9.57 -23.76
CA PHE A 464 -13.69 10.05 -22.78
C PHE A 464 -14.18 11.45 -23.18
N ASP A 465 -15.41 11.76 -22.85
CA ASP A 465 -15.93 13.11 -23.02
C ASP A 465 -15.17 14.14 -22.17
N TYR A 466 -14.93 15.31 -22.75
CA TYR A 466 -14.37 16.43 -22.00
C TYR A 466 -15.48 17.20 -21.28
N LYS A 467 -15.72 16.86 -20.01
CA LYS A 467 -16.78 17.42 -19.14
C LYS A 467 -16.19 18.36 -18.08
N PRO A 468 -17.01 19.15 -17.38
CA PRO A 468 -16.53 19.99 -16.26
C PRO A 468 -15.77 19.20 -15.18
N ALA A 469 -16.11 17.93 -14.93
CA ALA A 469 -15.39 17.05 -14.03
C ALA A 469 -13.95 16.78 -14.51
N THR A 470 -13.76 16.53 -15.81
CA THR A 470 -12.44 16.33 -16.44
C THR A 470 -11.56 17.56 -16.28
N ARG A 471 -12.13 18.74 -16.51
CA ARG A 471 -11.43 20.02 -16.33
C ARG A 471 -11.04 20.24 -14.86
N ARG A 472 -11.95 19.94 -13.89
CA ARG A 472 -11.64 20.03 -12.45
C ARG A 472 -10.56 19.05 -12.02
N ALA A 473 -10.47 17.88 -12.66
CA ALA A 473 -9.41 16.90 -12.46
C ALA A 473 -8.05 17.36 -13.00
N GLY A 474 -8.00 18.50 -13.71
CA GLY A 474 -6.76 19.09 -14.25
C GLY A 474 -6.35 18.55 -15.61
N LEU A 475 -7.16 17.68 -16.22
CA LEU A 475 -6.88 17.09 -17.54
C LEU A 475 -7.14 18.13 -18.66
N LYS A 476 -6.34 18.06 -19.72
CA LYS A 476 -6.43 18.99 -20.87
C LYS A 476 -7.25 18.37 -21.99
N HIS A 477 -8.09 19.17 -22.62
CA HIS A 477 -8.88 18.80 -23.80
C HIS A 477 -7.98 18.36 -24.97
N ASN A 478 -8.30 17.20 -25.56
CA ASN A 478 -7.62 16.57 -26.71
C ASN A 478 -6.13 16.20 -26.45
N ALA A 479 -5.67 16.27 -25.20
CA ALA A 479 -4.33 15.78 -24.86
C ALA A 479 -4.31 14.26 -24.78
N ALA A 480 -3.15 13.66 -25.04
CA ALA A 480 -2.93 12.23 -24.91
C ALA A 480 -2.15 11.92 -23.61
N TYR A 481 -2.64 10.97 -22.87
CA TYR A 481 -2.00 10.48 -21.64
C TYR A 481 -1.69 9.00 -21.81
N LEU A 482 -0.40 8.67 -21.87
CA LEU A 482 0.05 7.28 -21.82
C LEU A 482 0.06 6.82 -20.36
N ILE A 483 -0.76 5.81 -20.07
CA ILE A 483 -0.98 5.31 -18.72
C ILE A 483 -0.21 4.00 -18.52
N ARG A 484 0.51 3.89 -17.41
CA ARG A 484 1.21 2.69 -16.95
C ARG A 484 0.20 1.67 -16.39
N PRO A 485 0.57 0.37 -16.34
CA PRO A 485 -0.28 -0.66 -15.74
C PRO A 485 -0.69 -0.38 -14.28
N ASP A 486 0.13 0.34 -13.51
CA ASP A 486 -0.16 0.73 -12.12
C ASP A 486 -1.01 2.01 -12.01
N GLY A 487 -1.54 2.52 -13.12
CA GLY A 487 -2.42 3.70 -13.15
C GLY A 487 -1.70 5.04 -12.95
N TYR A 488 -0.37 5.08 -13.13
CA TYR A 488 0.37 6.34 -13.21
C TYR A 488 0.54 6.78 -14.67
N ILE A 489 0.62 8.07 -14.87
CA ILE A 489 0.83 8.67 -16.18
C ILE A 489 2.33 8.61 -16.49
N ALA A 490 2.71 7.93 -17.57
CA ALA A 490 4.06 7.92 -18.08
C ALA A 490 4.36 9.17 -18.91
N VAL A 491 3.47 9.46 -19.88
CA VAL A 491 3.59 10.63 -20.77
C VAL A 491 2.30 11.45 -20.71
N ALA A 492 2.44 12.73 -20.40
CA ALA A 492 1.37 13.72 -20.55
C ALA A 492 1.69 14.60 -21.77
N GLU A 493 1.06 14.26 -22.91
CA GLU A 493 1.34 14.93 -24.18
C GLU A 493 0.21 15.93 -24.53
N PRO A 494 0.49 17.25 -24.48
CA PRO A 494 -0.56 18.27 -24.53
C PRO A 494 -1.23 18.46 -25.89
N TYR A 495 -0.68 17.91 -26.96
CA TYR A 495 -1.15 18.11 -28.33
C TYR A 495 -1.59 16.81 -29.03
N GLY A 496 -1.60 15.67 -28.35
CA GLY A 496 -1.92 14.36 -28.94
C GLY A 496 -0.90 13.92 -30.00
N ASP A 497 0.39 14.19 -29.76
CA ASP A 497 1.49 13.87 -30.68
C ASP A 497 1.83 12.37 -30.59
N ALA A 498 1.46 11.63 -31.63
CA ALA A 498 1.70 10.19 -31.75
C ALA A 498 3.20 9.84 -31.75
N ALA A 499 4.05 10.66 -32.37
CA ALA A 499 5.48 10.35 -32.49
C ALA A 499 6.18 10.33 -31.13
N LYS A 500 5.80 11.19 -30.20
CA LYS A 500 6.35 11.19 -28.85
C LYS A 500 5.95 9.93 -28.06
N ILE A 501 4.71 9.47 -28.21
CA ILE A 501 4.25 8.23 -27.56
C ILE A 501 4.96 7.02 -28.19
N ALA A 502 5.10 6.97 -29.52
CA ALA A 502 5.83 5.92 -30.20
C ALA A 502 7.29 5.86 -29.74
N SER A 503 8.00 6.99 -29.76
CA SER A 503 9.39 7.08 -29.31
C SER A 503 9.57 6.66 -27.86
N TYR A 504 8.62 7.01 -26.96
CA TYR A 504 8.65 6.58 -25.57
C TYR A 504 8.60 5.04 -25.44
N LEU A 505 7.68 4.40 -26.16
CA LEU A 505 7.51 2.94 -26.17
C LEU A 505 8.74 2.24 -26.77
N ASP A 506 9.22 2.72 -27.92
CA ASP A 506 10.33 2.12 -28.66
C ASP A 506 11.65 2.16 -27.87
N THR A 507 11.98 3.31 -27.28
CA THR A 507 13.19 3.48 -26.48
C THR A 507 13.26 2.50 -25.30
N ARG A 508 12.11 2.05 -24.81
CA ARG A 508 12.00 1.15 -23.65
C ARG A 508 11.63 -0.29 -24.01
N GLY A 509 11.44 -0.57 -25.31
CA GLY A 509 11.02 -1.89 -25.78
C GLY A 509 9.67 -2.32 -25.23
N LEU A 510 8.76 -1.36 -24.99
CA LEU A 510 7.46 -1.63 -24.41
C LEU A 510 6.46 -2.06 -25.50
N THR A 511 5.98 -3.27 -25.37
CA THR A 511 4.92 -3.82 -26.24
C THR A 511 3.66 -4.03 -25.43
N PRO A 512 2.52 -3.43 -25.83
CA PRO A 512 1.23 -3.71 -25.21
C PRO A 512 0.86 -5.19 -25.32
N ARG A 513 0.12 -5.70 -24.35
CA ARG A 513 -0.44 -7.04 -24.42
C ARG A 513 -1.59 -7.05 -25.41
N HIS A 514 -1.55 -7.95 -26.39
CA HIS A 514 -2.79 -8.48 -26.94
C HIS A 514 -3.36 -9.46 -25.92
N ILE A 515 -4.19 -8.97 -24.99
CA ILE A 515 -5.04 -9.89 -24.22
C ILE A 515 -6.12 -10.32 -25.22
N ALA A 516 -5.95 -11.51 -25.79
CA ALA A 516 -7.10 -12.24 -26.27
C ALA A 516 -8.08 -12.25 -25.10
N ALA A 517 -9.25 -11.66 -25.27
CA ALA A 517 -10.31 -11.69 -24.29
C ALA A 517 -10.45 -13.15 -23.85
N ALA A 518 -10.14 -13.44 -22.59
CA ALA A 518 -10.55 -14.67 -21.97
C ALA A 518 -12.08 -14.61 -21.95
N ALA A 519 -12.70 -15.37 -22.82
CA ALA A 519 -14.13 -15.59 -22.90
C ALA A 519 -14.66 -16.19 -21.60
#